data_2bff21fb3bbd758bce8ac6e27e0c1014
#
_entry.id   2bff21fb3bbd758bce8ac6e27e0c1014
#
_cell.length_a   1.000
_cell.length_b   1.000
_cell.length_c   1.000
_cell.angle_alpha   90.00
_cell.angle_beta   90.00
_cell.angle_gamma   90.00
#
_symmetry.space_group_name_H-M   'P 1'
#
loop_
_entity.id
_entity.type
_entity.pdbx_description
1 polymer ?
#
loop_
_entity_poly.entity_id
_entity_poly.type
_entity_poly.pdbx_seq_one_letter_code
_entity_poly.pdbx_strand_id
1 'polypeptide(L)'
;PMHVSRGPRKNPLFHAFVEAGRQAGYPVTPDYNGEQQEGFGAFEQTVHKGRRWSAANAYLRPALKQSNCDVIRALAQKIVIEDGRAVGVEVARRGSFEVIRARREVIVAASSINSPKLLMLSGIGPAAHLAEHGIDVIADRPGVGANLQDHLELYIQMAACQPITLYKHWNLISKALIGAQWLFTKTGLGASNQFESAAFIRSRAGVPYPDIQYHFLPM
;
A
#
# COMPACT_ATOMS: atom_id res chain seq x y z
N PRO A 1 2.72 16.09 6.56
CA PRO A 1 3.41 15.39 5.47
C PRO A 1 3.72 13.95 5.84
N MET A 2 3.92 13.11 4.81
CA MET A 2 4.36 11.73 4.99
C MET A 2 5.75 11.72 5.64
N HIS A 3 5.95 10.80 6.57
CA HIS A 3 7.24 10.57 7.22
C HIS A 3 7.77 9.20 6.80
N VAL A 4 9.01 9.19 6.34
CA VAL A 4 9.73 7.99 5.92
C VAL A 4 10.99 7.87 6.79
N SER A 5 11.29 6.67 7.25
CA SER A 5 12.46 6.37 8.05
C SER A 5 13.07 5.02 7.66
N ARG A 6 14.36 4.87 7.82
CA ARG A 6 15.01 3.57 7.66
C ARG A 6 14.70 2.67 8.86
N GLY A 7 14.49 1.39 8.60
CA GLY A 7 14.37 0.38 9.63
C GLY A 7 15.66 0.27 10.47
N PRO A 8 15.58 -0.03 11.77
CA PRO A 8 16.74 -0.09 12.65
C PRO A 8 17.69 -1.26 12.36
N ARG A 9 17.27 -2.26 11.61
CA ARG A 9 18.03 -3.48 11.21
C ARG A 9 18.82 -4.13 12.35
N LYS A 10 18.19 -4.24 13.54
CA LYS A 10 18.83 -4.81 14.74
C LYS A 10 19.07 -6.30 14.65
N ASN A 11 18.25 -7.03 13.88
CA ASN A 11 18.47 -8.45 13.67
C ASN A 11 19.67 -8.63 12.71
N PRO A 12 20.68 -9.46 13.08
CA PRO A 12 21.87 -9.66 12.24
C PRO A 12 21.56 -10.25 10.86
N LEU A 13 20.45 -10.95 10.70
CA LEU A 13 20.03 -11.52 9.42
C LEU A 13 19.74 -10.46 8.36
N PHE A 14 19.34 -9.23 8.73
CA PHE A 14 19.19 -8.13 7.78
C PHE A 14 20.52 -7.75 7.13
N HIS A 15 21.61 -7.77 7.88
CA HIS A 15 22.94 -7.49 7.34
C HIS A 15 23.48 -8.70 6.56
N ALA A 16 23.25 -9.91 7.04
CA ALA A 16 23.62 -11.14 6.36
C ALA A 16 22.95 -11.25 4.97
N PHE A 17 21.70 -10.87 4.84
CA PHE A 17 21.00 -10.85 3.57
C PHE A 17 21.64 -9.90 2.55
N VAL A 18 21.99 -8.69 2.97
CA VAL A 18 22.68 -7.72 2.10
C VAL A 18 24.08 -8.22 1.71
N GLU A 19 24.80 -8.80 2.67
CA GLU A 19 26.12 -9.35 2.42
C GLU A 19 26.08 -10.57 1.48
N ALA A 20 25.08 -11.44 1.61
CA ALA A 20 24.85 -12.55 0.69
C ALA A 20 24.64 -12.07 -0.75
N GLY A 21 23.86 -11.00 -0.93
CA GLY A 21 23.71 -10.37 -2.25
C GLY A 21 25.02 -9.84 -2.82
N ARG A 22 25.85 -9.20 -2.00
CA ARG A 22 27.18 -8.73 -2.40
C ARG A 22 28.10 -9.87 -2.81
N GLN A 23 28.09 -10.97 -2.06
CA GLN A 23 28.87 -12.18 -2.38
C GLN A 23 28.38 -12.86 -3.66
N ALA A 24 27.09 -12.74 -3.98
CA ALA A 24 26.52 -13.23 -5.24
C ALA A 24 26.80 -12.30 -6.44
N GLY A 25 27.54 -11.21 -6.26
CA GLY A 25 27.94 -10.29 -7.31
C GLY A 25 26.96 -9.14 -7.57
N TYR A 26 25.91 -8.98 -6.76
CA TYR A 26 24.99 -7.86 -6.87
C TYR A 26 25.53 -6.60 -6.17
N PRO A 27 25.19 -5.41 -6.66
CA PRO A 27 25.57 -4.19 -5.98
C PRO A 27 24.83 -4.02 -4.65
N VAL A 28 25.41 -3.22 -3.76
CA VAL A 28 24.72 -2.71 -2.58
C VAL A 28 24.24 -1.30 -2.90
N THR A 29 22.93 -1.05 -2.77
CA THR A 29 22.36 0.27 -2.98
C THR A 29 22.09 0.97 -1.65
N PRO A 30 22.56 2.22 -1.48
CA PRO A 30 22.22 3.03 -0.31
C PRO A 30 20.78 3.58 -0.37
N ASP A 31 20.22 3.70 -1.58
CA ASP A 31 18.90 4.25 -1.83
C ASP A 31 18.30 3.64 -3.11
N TYR A 32 17.38 2.69 -2.94
CA TYR A 32 16.67 2.05 -4.05
C TYR A 32 15.59 2.95 -4.70
N ASN A 33 15.30 4.11 -4.12
CA ASN A 33 14.45 5.15 -4.70
C ASN A 33 15.28 6.27 -5.37
N GLY A 34 16.62 6.17 -5.32
CA GLY A 34 17.54 7.11 -5.91
C GLY A 34 17.93 6.76 -7.35
N GLU A 35 19.12 7.18 -7.73
CA GLU A 35 19.67 6.96 -9.08
C GLU A 35 19.83 5.47 -9.43
N GLN A 36 20.24 4.64 -8.45
CA GLN A 36 20.46 3.21 -8.64
C GLN A 36 19.47 2.40 -7.82
N GLN A 37 18.42 1.91 -8.47
CA GLN A 37 17.44 1.01 -7.83
C GLN A 37 18.03 -0.39 -7.61
N GLU A 38 18.78 -0.93 -8.61
CA GLU A 38 19.28 -2.29 -8.55
C GLU A 38 20.29 -2.48 -7.43
N GLY A 39 20.07 -3.51 -6.63
CA GLY A 39 20.97 -3.90 -5.56
C GLY A 39 20.27 -4.33 -4.29
N PHE A 40 21.07 -4.75 -3.34
CA PHE A 40 20.66 -5.12 -1.99
C PHE A 40 20.83 -3.92 -1.05
N GLY A 41 19.86 -3.68 -0.18
CA GLY A 41 19.93 -2.53 0.69
C GLY A 41 18.97 -2.54 1.86
N ALA A 42 18.98 -1.44 2.62
CA ALA A 42 18.05 -1.20 3.70
C ALA A 42 16.71 -0.75 3.13
N PHE A 43 15.62 -1.31 3.63
CA PHE A 43 14.27 -0.82 3.33
C PHE A 43 13.91 0.39 4.19
N GLU A 44 13.22 1.31 3.54
CA GLU A 44 12.55 2.41 4.18
C GLU A 44 11.11 2.04 4.54
N GLN A 45 10.58 2.68 5.55
CA GLN A 45 9.24 2.41 6.05
C GLN A 45 8.51 3.70 6.44
N THR A 46 7.21 3.73 6.24
CA THR A 46 6.36 4.83 6.71
C THR A 46 6.03 4.65 8.18
N VAL A 47 7.05 4.83 9.02
CA VAL A 47 6.96 4.78 10.49
C VAL A 47 7.45 6.09 11.08
N HIS A 48 6.66 6.67 11.98
CA HIS A 48 7.03 7.87 12.73
C HIS A 48 6.83 7.64 14.22
N LYS A 49 7.88 7.83 15.01
CA LYS A 49 7.86 7.63 16.46
C LYS A 49 7.27 6.26 16.85
N GLY A 50 7.73 5.19 16.18
CA GLY A 50 7.32 3.82 16.42
C GLY A 50 5.86 3.49 16.07
N ARG A 51 5.21 4.31 15.23
CA ARG A 51 3.84 4.08 14.75
C ARG A 51 3.78 4.12 13.23
N ARG A 52 2.94 3.28 12.64
CA ARG A 52 2.63 3.37 11.22
C ARG A 52 2.12 4.77 10.89
N TRP A 53 2.80 5.44 9.96
CA TRP A 53 2.46 6.78 9.52
C TRP A 53 1.69 6.73 8.20
N SER A 54 0.40 6.37 8.30
CA SER A 54 -0.47 6.26 7.13
C SER A 54 -0.84 7.62 6.56
N ALA A 55 -1.39 7.65 5.33
CA ALA A 55 -1.95 8.85 4.71
C ALA A 55 -3.00 9.53 5.62
N ALA A 56 -3.76 8.76 6.38
CA ALA A 56 -4.70 9.32 7.35
C ALA A 56 -3.98 10.13 8.45
N ASN A 57 -2.84 9.63 8.96
CA ASN A 57 -2.05 10.35 9.97
C ASN A 57 -1.32 11.56 9.36
N ALA A 58 -0.80 11.39 8.14
CA ALA A 58 0.04 12.40 7.48
C ALA A 58 -0.78 13.58 6.91
N TYR A 59 -1.97 13.29 6.38
CA TYR A 59 -2.74 14.25 5.60
C TYR A 59 -4.16 14.46 6.12
N LEU A 60 -4.95 13.38 6.31
CA LEU A 60 -6.36 13.51 6.65
C LEU A 60 -6.58 14.15 8.03
N ARG A 61 -5.92 13.63 9.07
CA ARG A 61 -6.06 14.20 10.43
C ARG A 61 -5.65 15.66 10.55
N PRO A 62 -4.56 16.14 9.91
CA PRO A 62 -4.27 17.55 9.81
C PRO A 62 -5.33 18.35 9.04
N ALA A 63 -5.84 17.81 7.90
CA ALA A 63 -6.87 18.47 7.11
C ALA A 63 -8.19 18.64 7.87
N LEU A 64 -8.57 17.66 8.68
CA LEU A 64 -9.77 17.73 9.53
C LEU A 64 -9.73 18.81 10.63
N LYS A 65 -8.58 19.43 10.85
CA LYS A 65 -8.48 20.60 11.73
C LYS A 65 -8.88 21.90 11.02
N GLN A 66 -9.04 21.85 9.70
CA GLN A 66 -9.53 22.96 8.89
C GLN A 66 -11.07 22.92 8.81
N SER A 67 -11.70 24.08 8.72
CA SER A 67 -13.16 24.20 8.63
C SER A 67 -13.76 23.81 7.27
N ASN A 68 -12.92 23.48 6.30
CA ASN A 68 -13.30 23.17 4.91
C ASN A 68 -13.11 21.69 4.53
N CYS A 69 -12.89 20.81 5.50
CA CYS A 69 -12.70 19.37 5.27
C CYS A 69 -13.59 18.56 6.22
N ASP A 70 -14.49 17.78 5.63
CA ASP A 70 -15.38 16.88 6.34
C ASP A 70 -15.13 15.43 5.93
N VAL A 71 -15.33 14.50 6.86
CA VAL A 71 -15.34 13.07 6.59
C VAL A 71 -16.69 12.50 6.97
N ILE A 72 -17.36 11.92 6.00
CA ILE A 72 -18.60 11.19 6.21
C ILE A 72 -18.41 9.71 5.93
N ARG A 73 -19.12 8.88 6.66
CA ARG A 73 -19.15 7.44 6.44
C ARG A 73 -20.43 7.09 5.71
N ALA A 74 -20.29 6.69 4.44
CA ALA A 74 -21.41 6.32 3.57
C ALA A 74 -20.92 5.31 2.51
N LEU A 75 -21.84 4.59 1.86
CA LEU A 75 -21.56 3.73 0.73
C LEU A 75 -21.86 4.49 -0.56
N ALA A 76 -20.82 4.80 -1.33
CA ALA A 76 -20.99 5.41 -2.66
C ALA A 76 -21.70 4.42 -3.60
N GLN A 77 -22.77 4.86 -4.23
CA GLN A 77 -23.58 4.07 -5.14
C GLN A 77 -23.23 4.37 -6.60
N LYS A 78 -23.21 5.65 -6.97
CA LYS A 78 -22.83 6.11 -8.30
C LYS A 78 -22.38 7.57 -8.26
N ILE A 79 -21.64 7.96 -9.28
CA ILE A 79 -21.33 9.36 -9.57
C ILE A 79 -22.51 9.94 -10.34
N VAL A 80 -22.99 11.10 -9.90
CA VAL A 80 -24.06 11.83 -10.60
C VAL A 80 -23.44 12.66 -11.70
N ILE A 81 -23.88 12.40 -12.93
CA ILE A 81 -23.37 13.07 -14.14
C ILE A 81 -24.52 13.83 -14.78
N GLU A 82 -24.38 15.13 -14.95
CA GLU A 82 -25.32 16.03 -15.60
C GLU A 82 -24.56 16.75 -16.71
N ASP A 83 -25.10 16.76 -17.93
CA ASP A 83 -24.50 17.41 -19.11
C ASP A 83 -23.02 17.06 -19.33
N GLY A 84 -22.67 15.78 -19.13
CA GLY A 84 -21.31 15.28 -19.32
C GLY A 84 -20.33 15.64 -18.20
N ARG A 85 -20.80 16.24 -17.11
CA ARG A 85 -19.99 16.66 -15.96
C ARG A 85 -20.37 15.90 -14.69
N ALA A 86 -19.37 15.47 -13.91
CA ALA A 86 -19.59 14.92 -12.58
C ALA A 86 -19.98 16.05 -11.61
N VAL A 87 -21.22 16.02 -11.11
CA VAL A 87 -21.79 17.07 -10.26
C VAL A 87 -22.02 16.61 -8.81
N GLY A 88 -21.72 15.34 -8.50
CA GLY A 88 -21.88 14.81 -7.15
C GLY A 88 -21.73 13.30 -7.09
N VAL A 89 -22.00 12.76 -5.91
CA VAL A 89 -22.02 11.33 -5.64
C VAL A 89 -23.29 10.98 -4.92
N GLU A 90 -24.03 9.99 -5.42
CA GLU A 90 -25.13 9.36 -4.70
C GLU A 90 -24.56 8.39 -3.70
N VAL A 91 -25.00 8.49 -2.46
CA VAL A 91 -24.53 7.65 -1.37
C VAL A 91 -25.71 7.05 -0.59
N ALA A 92 -25.53 5.82 -0.12
CA ALA A 92 -26.41 5.20 0.84
C ALA A 92 -25.89 5.45 2.26
N ARG A 93 -26.71 6.05 3.10
CA ARG A 93 -26.38 6.38 4.47
C ARG A 93 -27.60 6.25 5.38
N ARG A 94 -27.44 5.51 6.49
CA ARG A 94 -28.51 5.34 7.51
C ARG A 94 -29.86 4.88 6.93
N GLY A 95 -29.83 4.04 5.89
CA GLY A 95 -31.04 3.48 5.27
C GLY A 95 -31.71 4.39 4.24
N SER A 96 -31.13 5.52 3.90
CA SER A 96 -31.61 6.43 2.85
C SER A 96 -30.54 6.70 1.80
N PHE A 97 -30.98 7.16 0.63
CA PHE A 97 -30.10 7.65 -0.43
C PHE A 97 -30.06 9.17 -0.40
N GLU A 98 -28.90 9.74 -0.54
CA GLU A 98 -28.69 11.19 -0.64
C GLU A 98 -27.62 11.51 -1.68
N VAL A 99 -27.72 12.67 -2.30
CA VAL A 99 -26.70 13.15 -3.25
C VAL A 99 -25.86 14.23 -2.58
N ILE A 100 -24.55 13.97 -2.53
CA ILE A 100 -23.55 14.93 -2.08
C ILE A 100 -23.04 15.66 -3.29
N ARG A 101 -23.37 16.94 -3.43
CA ARG A 101 -23.01 17.77 -4.57
C ARG A 101 -21.55 18.19 -4.54
N ALA A 102 -20.89 18.15 -5.71
CA ALA A 102 -19.54 18.63 -5.93
C ALA A 102 -19.57 19.98 -6.68
N ARG A 103 -18.86 20.97 -6.15
CA ARG A 103 -18.74 22.28 -6.77
C ARG A 103 -17.75 22.32 -7.94
N ARG A 104 -16.70 21.51 -7.88
CA ARG A 104 -15.61 21.49 -8.86
C ARG A 104 -15.48 20.13 -9.53
N GLU A 105 -15.19 19.09 -8.76
CA GLU A 105 -14.89 17.75 -9.27
C GLU A 105 -15.22 16.66 -8.24
N VAL A 106 -15.30 15.43 -8.71
CA VAL A 106 -15.40 14.21 -7.91
C VAL A 106 -14.11 13.41 -8.10
N ILE A 107 -13.37 13.18 -7.02
CA ILE A 107 -12.13 12.40 -7.03
C ILE A 107 -12.45 10.98 -6.60
N VAL A 108 -12.24 10.00 -7.49
CA VAL A 108 -12.46 8.59 -7.20
C VAL A 108 -11.14 7.95 -6.77
N ALA A 109 -11.06 7.57 -5.50
CA ALA A 109 -9.89 6.94 -4.89
C ALA A 109 -10.30 5.66 -4.11
N ALA A 110 -11.12 4.81 -4.73
CA ALA A 110 -11.73 3.64 -4.11
C ALA A 110 -10.98 2.32 -4.38
N SER A 111 -9.69 2.41 -4.71
CA SER A 111 -8.81 1.27 -5.03
C SER A 111 -9.07 0.67 -6.41
N SER A 112 -8.21 -0.28 -6.82
CA SER A 112 -8.18 -0.88 -8.16
C SER A 112 -9.44 -1.66 -8.55
N ILE A 113 -10.21 -2.13 -7.57
CA ILE A 113 -11.47 -2.87 -7.81
C ILE A 113 -12.68 -1.94 -7.69
N ASN A 114 -12.76 -1.13 -6.63
CA ASN A 114 -13.97 -0.34 -6.39
C ASN A 114 -14.03 0.95 -7.22
N SER A 115 -12.90 1.50 -7.66
CA SER A 115 -12.91 2.68 -8.55
C SER A 115 -13.55 2.35 -9.90
N PRO A 116 -13.11 1.32 -10.64
CA PRO A 116 -13.77 0.95 -11.88
C PRO A 116 -15.22 0.46 -11.66
N LYS A 117 -15.50 -0.25 -10.57
CA LYS A 117 -16.89 -0.62 -10.21
C LYS A 117 -17.77 0.62 -10.07
N LEU A 118 -17.32 1.64 -9.35
CA LEU A 118 -18.09 2.88 -9.18
C LEU A 118 -18.29 3.62 -10.50
N LEU A 119 -17.28 3.65 -11.37
CA LEU A 119 -17.40 4.21 -12.72
C LEU A 119 -18.44 3.46 -13.55
N MET A 120 -18.39 2.11 -13.57
CA MET A 120 -19.34 1.29 -14.31
C MET A 120 -20.77 1.46 -13.78
N LEU A 121 -20.98 1.46 -12.46
CA LEU A 121 -22.29 1.76 -11.86
C LEU A 121 -22.81 3.16 -12.22
N SER A 122 -21.92 4.06 -12.64
CA SER A 122 -22.23 5.42 -13.08
C SER A 122 -22.37 5.55 -14.59
N GLY A 123 -22.44 4.46 -15.35
CA GLY A 123 -22.56 4.46 -16.80
C GLY A 123 -21.27 4.74 -17.58
N ILE A 124 -20.10 4.65 -16.92
CA ILE A 124 -18.78 4.85 -17.54
C ILE A 124 -18.04 3.52 -17.56
N GLY A 125 -17.91 2.88 -18.71
CA GLY A 125 -17.25 1.58 -18.83
C GLY A 125 -17.49 0.95 -20.18
N PRO A 126 -17.14 -0.35 -20.36
CA PRO A 126 -17.39 -1.07 -21.61
C PRO A 126 -18.90 -1.13 -21.93
N ALA A 127 -19.33 -0.54 -23.03
CA ALA A 127 -20.75 -0.35 -23.34
C ALA A 127 -21.54 -1.68 -23.37
N ALA A 128 -21.00 -2.72 -23.99
CA ALA A 128 -21.64 -4.03 -24.04
C ALA A 128 -21.87 -4.62 -22.63
N HIS A 129 -20.85 -4.58 -21.78
CA HIS A 129 -20.92 -5.06 -20.40
C HIS A 129 -21.93 -4.26 -19.55
N LEU A 130 -21.96 -2.95 -19.69
CA LEU A 130 -22.95 -2.10 -19.00
C LEU A 130 -24.38 -2.45 -19.41
N ALA A 131 -24.61 -2.65 -20.73
CA ALA A 131 -25.91 -3.03 -21.28
C ALA A 131 -26.39 -4.39 -20.77
N GLU A 132 -25.50 -5.40 -20.64
CA GLU A 132 -25.82 -6.72 -20.05
C GLU A 132 -26.36 -6.60 -18.62
N HIS A 133 -25.95 -5.56 -17.89
CA HIS A 133 -26.39 -5.28 -16.51
C HIS A 133 -27.50 -4.25 -16.40
N GLY A 134 -28.07 -3.81 -17.53
CA GLY A 134 -29.16 -2.81 -17.57
C GLY A 134 -28.70 -1.43 -17.11
N ILE A 135 -27.41 -1.11 -17.26
CA ILE A 135 -26.85 0.20 -16.91
C ILE A 135 -26.77 1.07 -18.16
N ASP A 136 -27.38 2.24 -18.12
CA ASP A 136 -27.33 3.21 -19.20
C ASP A 136 -25.90 3.69 -19.47
N VAL A 137 -25.48 3.63 -20.73
CA VAL A 137 -24.11 4.00 -21.14
C VAL A 137 -24.03 5.51 -21.30
N ILE A 138 -23.32 6.18 -20.40
CA ILE A 138 -22.98 7.60 -20.50
C ILE A 138 -21.71 7.80 -21.31
N ALA A 139 -20.71 6.93 -21.10
CA ALA A 139 -19.46 6.98 -21.84
C ALA A 139 -18.89 5.57 -22.03
N ASP A 140 -18.71 5.16 -23.27
CA ASP A 140 -18.02 3.94 -23.60
C ASP A 140 -16.51 4.08 -23.33
N ARG A 141 -16.02 3.30 -22.36
CA ARG A 141 -14.63 3.30 -21.91
C ARG A 141 -14.17 1.84 -21.68
N PRO A 142 -13.74 1.14 -22.73
CA PRO A 142 -13.41 -0.28 -22.65
C PRO A 142 -12.25 -0.60 -21.70
N GLY A 143 -11.40 0.37 -21.37
CA GLY A 143 -10.31 0.22 -20.40
C GLY A 143 -10.75 0.23 -18.93
N VAL A 144 -11.99 0.61 -18.61
CA VAL A 144 -12.46 0.63 -17.22
C VAL A 144 -12.64 -0.78 -16.69
N GLY A 145 -11.89 -1.16 -15.67
CA GLY A 145 -11.90 -2.49 -15.08
C GLY A 145 -11.08 -3.55 -15.84
N ALA A 146 -10.45 -3.16 -16.94
CA ALA A 146 -9.57 -4.04 -17.70
C ALA A 146 -8.12 -3.97 -17.20
N ASN A 147 -7.32 -4.98 -17.59
CA ASN A 147 -5.87 -5.05 -17.34
C ASN A 147 -5.46 -4.94 -15.86
N LEU A 148 -6.27 -5.46 -14.96
CA LEU A 148 -5.88 -5.57 -13.56
C LEU A 148 -4.63 -6.44 -13.44
N GLN A 149 -3.60 -5.91 -12.80
CA GLN A 149 -2.35 -6.61 -12.52
C GLN A 149 -2.08 -6.59 -11.02
N ASP A 150 -1.50 -7.68 -10.53
CA ASP A 150 -1.02 -7.81 -9.17
C ASP A 150 0.36 -8.48 -9.17
N HIS A 151 1.10 -8.34 -8.08
CA HIS A 151 2.41 -8.95 -7.92
C HIS A 151 2.28 -10.46 -7.80
N LEU A 152 3.08 -11.20 -8.61
CA LEU A 152 3.32 -12.62 -8.36
C LEU A 152 4.30 -12.74 -7.18
N GLU A 153 3.89 -13.39 -6.11
CA GLU A 153 4.71 -13.56 -4.92
C GLU A 153 5.08 -15.03 -4.70
N LEU A 154 6.36 -15.27 -4.44
CA LEU A 154 6.90 -16.58 -4.09
C LEU A 154 7.55 -16.52 -2.71
N TYR A 155 7.23 -17.49 -1.86
CA TYR A 155 7.84 -17.62 -0.54
C TYR A 155 8.96 -18.64 -0.57
N ILE A 156 10.19 -18.20 -0.31
CA ILE A 156 11.35 -19.07 -0.12
C ILE A 156 11.68 -19.08 1.36
N GLN A 157 11.51 -20.22 2.02
CA GLN A 157 11.74 -20.37 3.44
C GLN A 157 12.96 -21.23 3.70
N MET A 158 13.83 -20.77 4.61
CA MET A 158 15.02 -21.49 5.05
C MET A 158 15.01 -21.58 6.59
N ALA A 159 15.32 -22.76 7.12
CA ALA A 159 15.50 -22.94 8.55
C ALA A 159 16.85 -22.37 8.99
N ALA A 160 16.83 -21.53 10.02
CA ALA A 160 18.05 -21.03 10.63
C ALA A 160 18.67 -22.07 11.58
N CYS A 161 19.97 -22.29 11.47
CA CYS A 161 20.70 -23.20 12.38
C CYS A 161 20.92 -22.62 13.79
N GLN A 162 20.65 -21.32 13.97
CA GLN A 162 20.82 -20.62 15.24
C GLN A 162 19.52 -19.92 15.65
N PRO A 163 19.23 -19.73 16.94
CA PRO A 163 18.00 -19.10 17.41
C PRO A 163 18.05 -17.56 17.29
N ILE A 164 18.39 -17.05 16.11
CA ILE A 164 18.52 -15.61 15.82
C ILE A 164 17.32 -15.01 15.08
N THR A 165 16.38 -15.87 14.67
CA THR A 165 15.15 -15.41 13.97
C THR A 165 14.14 -14.80 14.94
N LEU A 166 13.15 -14.11 14.39
CA LEU A 166 12.03 -13.56 15.16
C LEU A 166 11.13 -14.66 15.73
N TYR A 167 11.21 -15.88 15.22
CA TYR A 167 10.40 -17.02 15.66
C TYR A 167 10.55 -17.31 17.18
N LYS A 168 11.71 -17.04 17.77
CA LYS A 168 11.93 -17.15 19.23
C LYS A 168 10.94 -16.29 20.06
N HIS A 169 10.36 -15.27 19.46
CA HIS A 169 9.39 -14.37 20.08
C HIS A 169 7.93 -14.75 19.78
N TRP A 170 7.68 -15.89 19.14
CA TRP A 170 6.35 -16.30 18.70
C TRP A 170 5.46 -16.86 19.82
N ASN A 171 5.92 -16.89 21.06
CA ASN A 171 5.14 -17.29 22.23
C ASN A 171 4.33 -16.12 22.82
N LEU A 172 3.29 -16.44 23.60
CA LEU A 172 2.35 -15.44 24.16
C LEU A 172 3.04 -14.44 25.09
N ILE A 173 3.99 -14.91 25.91
CA ILE A 173 4.71 -14.05 26.87
C ILE A 173 5.54 -12.99 26.11
N SER A 174 6.33 -13.43 25.15
CA SER A 174 7.12 -12.52 24.31
C SER A 174 6.25 -11.53 23.56
N LYS A 175 5.12 -11.98 22.99
CA LYS A 175 4.16 -11.10 22.31
C LYS A 175 3.59 -10.05 23.26
N ALA A 176 3.22 -10.44 24.48
CA ALA A 176 2.72 -9.51 25.49
C ALA A 176 3.77 -8.49 25.90
N LEU A 177 5.03 -8.90 26.11
CA LEU A 177 6.15 -8.01 26.45
C LEU A 177 6.47 -7.04 25.31
N ILE A 178 6.51 -7.52 24.06
CA ILE A 178 6.69 -6.66 22.87
C ILE A 178 5.55 -5.65 22.75
N GLY A 179 4.31 -6.11 22.96
CA GLY A 179 3.13 -5.24 22.95
C GLY A 179 3.19 -4.19 24.05
N ALA A 180 3.54 -4.55 25.26
CA ALA A 180 3.70 -3.65 26.39
C ALA A 180 4.83 -2.63 26.12
N GLN A 181 6.00 -3.09 25.68
CA GLN A 181 7.09 -2.21 25.30
C GLN A 181 6.64 -1.18 24.28
N TRP A 182 5.98 -1.63 23.20
CA TRP A 182 5.48 -0.71 22.19
C TRP A 182 4.40 0.23 22.75
N LEU A 183 3.50 -0.28 23.60
CA LEU A 183 2.41 0.55 24.16
C LEU A 183 2.96 1.71 24.99
N PHE A 184 3.94 1.47 25.83
CA PHE A 184 4.49 2.47 26.75
C PHE A 184 5.60 3.33 26.14
N THR A 185 6.49 2.73 25.35
CA THR A 185 7.70 3.41 24.85
C THR A 185 7.69 3.71 23.35
N LYS A 186 6.79 3.08 22.58
CA LYS A 186 6.77 3.13 21.09
C LYS A 186 8.10 2.67 20.48
N THR A 187 8.78 1.73 21.11
CA THR A 187 10.06 1.16 20.66
C THR A 187 10.01 -0.36 20.59
N GLY A 188 11.13 -0.99 20.24
CA GLY A 188 11.28 -2.44 20.16
C GLY A 188 10.71 -3.05 18.87
N LEU A 189 10.50 -4.36 18.86
CA LEU A 189 10.05 -5.11 17.68
C LEU A 189 8.67 -4.65 17.18
N GLY A 190 7.80 -4.17 18.06
CA GLY A 190 6.48 -3.64 17.69
C GLY A 190 6.51 -2.27 17.02
N ALA A 191 7.67 -1.62 16.93
CA ALA A 191 7.84 -0.30 16.34
C ALA A 191 8.34 -0.34 14.88
N SER A 192 8.48 -1.52 14.29
CA SER A 192 8.93 -1.74 12.92
C SER A 192 7.98 -2.70 12.20
N ASN A 193 7.94 -2.63 10.88
CA ASN A 193 7.22 -3.60 10.04
C ASN A 193 8.02 -4.91 9.85
N GLN A 194 9.25 -5.00 10.36
CA GLN A 194 10.18 -6.13 10.26
C GLN A 194 10.68 -6.47 8.85
N PHE A 195 10.31 -5.71 7.84
CA PHE A 195 10.90 -5.77 6.49
C PHE A 195 11.94 -4.64 6.37
N GLU A 196 13.14 -4.89 6.89
CA GLU A 196 14.14 -3.82 7.03
C GLU A 196 15.31 -3.97 6.05
N SER A 197 15.32 -5.06 5.26
CA SER A 197 16.23 -5.24 4.13
C SER A 197 15.48 -5.81 2.95
N ALA A 198 15.89 -5.41 1.76
CA ALA A 198 15.31 -5.82 0.49
C ALA A 198 16.35 -5.81 -0.62
N ALA A 199 15.95 -6.30 -1.77
CA ALA A 199 16.72 -6.16 -2.98
C ALA A 199 15.81 -5.96 -4.19
N PHE A 200 16.35 -5.28 -5.19
CA PHE A 200 15.81 -5.19 -6.53
C PHE A 200 16.87 -5.70 -7.48
N ILE A 201 16.56 -6.69 -8.29
CA ILE A 201 17.50 -7.28 -9.22
C ILE A 201 16.84 -7.54 -10.57
N ARG A 202 17.66 -7.63 -11.61
CA ARG A 202 17.25 -8.12 -12.91
C ARG A 202 17.29 -9.65 -12.94
N SER A 203 16.23 -10.27 -13.47
CA SER A 203 16.16 -11.74 -13.62
C SER A 203 17.18 -12.28 -14.61
N ARG A 204 17.61 -11.46 -15.57
CA ARG A 204 18.60 -11.81 -16.62
C ARG A 204 19.23 -10.56 -17.21
N ALA A 205 20.35 -10.75 -17.89
CA ALA A 205 20.99 -9.70 -18.66
C ALA A 205 20.06 -9.15 -19.77
N GLY A 206 20.10 -7.85 -20.00
CA GLY A 206 19.32 -7.17 -21.04
C GLY A 206 17.91 -6.72 -20.61
N VAL A 207 17.45 -7.08 -19.42
CA VAL A 207 16.23 -6.48 -18.85
C VAL A 207 16.49 -5.02 -18.51
N PRO A 208 15.64 -4.06 -18.97
CA PRO A 208 15.93 -2.63 -18.87
C PRO A 208 15.93 -2.09 -17.43
N TYR A 209 15.18 -2.72 -16.53
CA TYR A 209 15.07 -2.34 -15.11
C TYR A 209 14.88 -3.59 -14.23
N PRO A 210 15.09 -3.51 -12.92
CA PRO A 210 14.84 -4.62 -12.00
C PRO A 210 13.39 -5.13 -12.10
N ASP A 211 13.23 -6.42 -12.31
CA ASP A 211 11.94 -7.10 -12.45
C ASP A 211 11.68 -8.13 -11.32
N ILE A 212 12.62 -8.26 -10.39
CA ILE A 212 12.48 -9.05 -9.17
C ILE A 212 12.72 -8.15 -7.96
N GLN A 213 11.80 -8.23 -7.01
CA GLN A 213 11.93 -7.58 -5.70
C GLN A 213 11.97 -8.65 -4.60
N TYR A 214 12.91 -8.53 -3.68
CA TYR A 214 12.97 -9.32 -2.47
C TYR A 214 12.48 -8.52 -1.27
N HIS A 215 11.58 -9.14 -0.50
CA HIS A 215 11.22 -8.70 0.84
C HIS A 215 11.81 -9.69 1.83
N PHE A 216 12.82 -9.28 2.59
CA PHE A 216 13.46 -10.17 3.54
C PHE A 216 12.84 -10.04 4.93
N LEU A 217 12.37 -11.18 5.47
CA LEU A 217 11.79 -11.28 6.81
C LEU A 217 12.56 -12.33 7.61
N PRO A 218 13.22 -11.99 8.73
CA PRO A 218 13.99 -12.92 9.55
C PRO A 218 13.09 -13.71 10.52
N MET A 219 12.12 -14.47 9.99
CA MET A 219 11.17 -15.30 10.76
C MET A 219 11.72 -16.70 11.04
#